data_68dce97b12db24f6883fc3412cf79153
#
_entry.id   68dce97b12db24f6883fc3412cf79153
#
_cell.length_a   1.000
_cell.length_b   1.000
_cell.length_c   1.000
_cell.angle_alpha   90.00
_cell.angle_beta   90.00
_cell.angle_gamma   90.00
#
_symmetry.space_group_name_H-M   'P 1'
#
loop_
_entity.id
_entity.type
_entity.pdbx_description
1 polymer ?
#
loop_
_entity_poly.entity_id
_entity_poly.type
_entity_poly.pdbx_seq_one_letter_code
_entity_poly.pdbx_strand_id
1 'polypeptide(L)'
;SNDVENYPEDRPELMKKLALKKSFGFPYLYDETQEVAMAYKAACTPDFYLFDDDLKLVYRGRFDDARPKNDNPITGKDLMNACQKLSKGLVLDRDQIASLGCNIKWKSGNEPDGFFI
;
A
#
# COMPACT_ATOMS: atom_id res chain seq x y z
N SER A 1 -3.30 -8.72 -2.87
CA SER A 1 -2.59 -9.19 -4.08
C SER A 1 -1.53 -10.26 -3.79
N ASN A 2 -1.51 -10.83 -2.60
CA ASN A 2 -0.58 -11.92 -2.29
C ASN A 2 -0.97 -13.23 -2.99
N ASP A 3 0.00 -14.13 -3.14
CA ASP A 3 -0.22 -15.48 -3.65
C ASP A 3 -1.03 -16.30 -2.62
N VAL A 4 -2.34 -16.42 -2.86
CA VAL A 4 -3.25 -17.06 -1.90
C VAL A 4 -3.16 -18.58 -1.88
N GLU A 5 -2.55 -19.20 -2.89
CA GLU A 5 -2.31 -20.64 -2.88
C GLU A 5 -1.28 -21.02 -1.81
N ASN A 6 -0.23 -20.23 -1.68
CA ASN A 6 0.81 -20.42 -0.67
C ASN A 6 0.54 -19.65 0.62
N TYR A 7 -0.35 -18.66 0.58
CA TYR A 7 -0.73 -17.81 1.73
C TYR A 7 -2.26 -17.76 1.84
N PRO A 8 -2.91 -18.87 2.23
CA PRO A 8 -4.37 -18.99 2.19
C PRO A 8 -5.10 -18.03 3.13
N GLU A 9 -4.42 -17.47 4.12
CA GLU A 9 -4.99 -16.43 5.00
C GLU A 9 -5.32 -15.14 4.28
N ASP A 10 -4.76 -14.93 3.08
CA ASP A 10 -4.99 -13.74 2.27
C ASP A 10 -6.08 -13.92 1.21
N ARG A 11 -6.79 -15.03 1.23
CA ARG A 11 -7.79 -15.36 0.21
C ARG A 11 -9.03 -14.44 0.24
N PRO A 12 -9.73 -14.30 -0.90
CA PRO A 12 -10.86 -13.37 -1.02
C PRO A 12 -11.99 -13.57 -0.02
N GLU A 13 -12.28 -14.79 0.38
CA GLU A 13 -13.31 -15.10 1.36
C GLU A 13 -13.00 -14.47 2.72
N LEU A 14 -11.74 -14.47 3.12
CA LEU A 14 -11.29 -13.84 4.37
C LEU A 14 -11.22 -12.32 4.24
N MET A 15 -10.89 -11.78 3.07
CA MET A 15 -10.98 -10.36 2.78
C MET A 15 -12.41 -9.86 2.96
N LYS A 16 -13.38 -10.58 2.40
CA LYS A 16 -14.80 -10.24 2.54
C LYS A 16 -15.25 -10.24 4.00
N LYS A 17 -14.87 -11.26 4.76
CA LYS A 17 -15.18 -11.34 6.19
C LYS A 17 -14.58 -10.16 6.96
N LEU A 18 -13.35 -9.79 6.68
CA LEU A 18 -12.69 -8.65 7.32
C LEU A 18 -13.41 -7.34 6.99
N ALA A 19 -13.75 -7.11 5.72
CA ALA A 19 -14.45 -5.92 5.29
C ALA A 19 -15.81 -5.76 5.98
N LEU A 20 -16.56 -6.85 6.12
CA LEU A 20 -17.83 -6.85 6.84
C LEU A 20 -17.63 -6.60 8.33
N LYS A 21 -16.68 -7.29 8.96
CA LYS A 21 -16.40 -7.15 10.40
C LYS A 21 -15.97 -5.73 10.77
N LYS A 22 -15.17 -5.08 9.91
CA LYS A 22 -14.64 -3.74 10.15
C LYS A 22 -15.48 -2.64 9.51
N SER A 23 -16.57 -2.98 8.84
CA SER A 23 -17.46 -2.02 8.17
C SER A 23 -16.71 -1.10 7.20
N PHE A 24 -15.92 -1.66 6.30
CA PHE A 24 -15.17 -0.88 5.32
C PHE A 24 -16.13 -0.09 4.42
N GLY A 25 -15.97 1.24 4.41
CA GLY A 25 -16.73 2.16 3.55
C GLY A 25 -16.01 2.49 2.23
N PHE A 26 -15.04 1.70 1.84
CA PHE A 26 -14.21 1.90 0.64
C PHE A 26 -14.08 0.57 -0.12
N PRO A 27 -13.74 0.61 -1.43
CA PRO A 27 -13.50 -0.62 -2.19
C PRO A 27 -12.33 -1.42 -1.62
N TYR A 28 -12.52 -2.71 -1.44
CA TYR A 28 -11.50 -3.64 -1.00
C TYR A 28 -11.35 -4.70 -2.08
N LEU A 29 -10.30 -4.58 -2.89
CA LEU A 29 -10.17 -5.29 -4.16
C LEU A 29 -9.13 -6.41 -4.07
N TYR A 30 -9.41 -7.50 -4.76
CA TYR A 30 -8.49 -8.62 -4.90
C TYR A 30 -7.83 -8.58 -6.27
N ASP A 31 -6.52 -8.33 -6.29
CA ASP A 31 -5.68 -8.28 -7.50
C ASP A 31 -5.14 -9.70 -7.77
N GLU A 32 -5.99 -10.56 -8.34
CA GLU A 32 -5.71 -11.99 -8.50
C GLU A 32 -4.46 -12.26 -9.34
N THR A 33 -4.31 -11.56 -10.45
CA THR A 33 -3.18 -11.72 -11.37
C THR A 33 -1.94 -10.99 -10.90
N GLN A 34 -2.06 -10.12 -9.92
CA GLN A 34 -1.02 -9.19 -9.44
C GLN A 34 -0.58 -8.14 -10.47
N GLU A 35 -1.36 -7.99 -11.53
CA GLU A 35 -1.07 -6.99 -12.57
C GLU A 35 -1.09 -5.57 -12.04
N VAL A 36 -2.04 -5.24 -11.15
CA VAL A 36 -2.14 -3.92 -10.56
C VAL A 36 -0.93 -3.63 -9.68
N ALA A 37 -0.58 -4.58 -8.81
CA ALA A 37 0.61 -4.44 -7.96
C ALA A 37 1.89 -4.25 -8.78
N MET A 38 2.02 -5.00 -9.87
CA MET A 38 3.16 -4.85 -10.80
C MET A 38 3.16 -3.50 -11.50
N ALA A 39 1.99 -3.03 -11.98
CA ALA A 39 1.87 -1.75 -12.66
C ALA A 39 2.22 -0.57 -11.74
N TYR A 40 1.86 -0.67 -10.46
CA TYR A 40 2.20 0.33 -9.44
C TYR A 40 3.64 0.19 -8.94
N LYS A 41 4.35 -0.84 -9.36
CA LYS A 41 5.69 -1.18 -8.86
C LYS A 41 5.71 -1.29 -7.33
N ALA A 42 4.64 -1.86 -6.77
CA ALA A 42 4.51 -2.05 -5.34
C ALA A 42 5.61 -2.98 -4.83
N ALA A 43 6.21 -2.64 -3.70
CA ALA A 43 7.35 -3.36 -3.16
C ALA A 43 7.04 -4.08 -1.85
N CYS A 44 6.15 -3.52 -1.05
CA CYS A 44 5.85 -4.03 0.28
C CYS A 44 4.38 -3.76 0.65
N THR A 45 3.96 -4.29 1.77
CA THR A 45 2.65 -4.03 2.34
C THR A 45 2.79 -3.46 3.74
N PRO A 46 2.12 -2.33 4.05
CA PRO A 46 1.38 -1.48 3.13
C PRO A 46 2.29 -0.57 2.28
N ASP A 47 1.84 -0.19 1.11
CA ASP A 47 2.49 0.83 0.28
C ASP A 47 1.41 1.81 -0.16
N PHE A 48 1.61 3.11 0.07
CA PHE A 48 0.57 4.11 -0.11
C PHE A 48 0.84 4.97 -1.34
N TYR A 49 -0.22 5.23 -2.09
CA TYR A 49 -0.20 6.01 -3.32
C TYR A 49 -1.32 7.03 -3.26
N LEU A 50 -1.01 8.29 -3.51
CA LEU A 50 -1.98 9.38 -3.53
C LEU A 50 -1.96 10.04 -4.91
N PHE A 51 -3.13 10.22 -5.48
CA PHE A 51 -3.32 10.82 -6.81
C PHE A 51 -4.10 12.12 -6.68
N ASP A 52 -3.81 13.08 -7.57
CA ASP A 52 -4.58 14.29 -7.67
C ASP A 52 -5.86 14.10 -8.53
N ASP A 53 -6.62 15.18 -8.74
CA ASP A 53 -7.85 15.15 -9.53
C ASP A 53 -7.62 14.77 -10.99
N ASP A 54 -6.41 14.96 -11.50
CA ASP A 54 -6.01 14.57 -12.85
C ASP A 54 -5.46 13.14 -12.91
N LEU A 55 -5.61 12.39 -11.82
CA LEU A 55 -5.10 11.03 -11.68
C LEU A 55 -3.58 10.92 -11.84
N LYS A 56 -2.87 11.99 -11.47
CA LYS A 56 -1.40 11.98 -11.43
C LYS A 56 -0.94 11.61 -10.03
N LEU A 57 0.07 10.74 -9.95
CA LEU A 57 0.66 10.32 -8.69
C LEU A 57 1.44 11.49 -8.07
N VAL A 58 1.01 11.93 -6.89
CA VAL A 58 1.63 13.05 -6.17
C VAL A 58 2.35 12.62 -4.89
N TYR A 59 2.02 11.45 -4.35
CA TYR A 59 2.69 10.89 -3.18
C TYR A 59 2.76 9.36 -3.30
N ARG A 60 3.93 8.83 -3.02
CA ARG A 60 4.15 7.41 -2.80
C ARG A 60 5.09 7.25 -1.62
N GLY A 61 4.65 6.55 -0.60
CA GLY A 61 5.51 6.38 0.56
C GLY A 61 4.78 5.79 1.76
N ARG A 62 5.41 5.96 2.90
CA ARG A 62 4.96 5.38 4.16
C ARG A 62 3.76 6.13 4.75
N PHE A 63 3.05 5.44 5.64
CA PHE A 63 1.96 6.02 6.43
C PHE A 63 2.51 7.00 7.47
N ASP A 64 3.45 6.52 8.29
CA ASP A 64 4.16 7.28 9.31
C ASP A 64 5.49 6.58 9.68
N ASP A 65 6.11 7.05 10.75
CA ASP A 65 7.36 6.49 11.27
C ASP A 65 7.16 5.42 12.35
N ALA A 66 5.92 5.06 12.67
CA ALA A 66 5.66 3.99 13.64
C ALA A 66 6.07 2.63 13.09
N ARG A 67 6.72 1.84 13.93
CA ARG A 67 7.17 0.48 13.60
C ARG A 67 6.94 -0.40 14.82
N PRO A 68 6.77 -1.74 14.64
CA PRO A 68 6.59 -2.64 15.78
C PRO A 68 7.70 -2.58 16.82
N LYS A 69 8.91 -2.19 16.40
CA LYS A 69 10.10 -2.16 17.26
C LYS A 69 10.47 -0.79 17.79
N ASN A 70 9.71 0.26 17.44
CA ASN A 70 9.92 1.57 18.02
C ASN A 70 8.69 1.98 18.86
N ASP A 71 8.85 3.01 19.69
CA ASP A 71 7.79 3.48 20.56
C ASP A 71 7.05 4.69 19.97
N ASN A 72 7.21 4.95 18.66
CA ASN A 72 6.55 6.07 18.01
C ASN A 72 5.05 5.83 17.91
N PRO A 73 4.21 6.84 18.17
CA PRO A 73 2.77 6.69 18.04
C PRO A 73 2.36 6.51 16.58
N ILE A 74 1.29 5.76 16.36
CA ILE A 74 0.68 5.56 15.05
C ILE A 74 -0.20 6.78 14.76
N THR A 75 0.27 7.69 13.93
CA THR A 75 -0.40 8.96 13.63
C THR A 75 -0.82 9.11 12.17
N GLY A 76 -0.17 8.38 11.27
CA GLY A 76 -0.35 8.56 9.83
C GLY A 76 0.18 9.90 9.32
N LYS A 77 1.11 10.53 10.04
CA LYS A 77 1.52 11.91 9.79
C LYS A 77 2.03 12.17 8.38
N ASP A 78 2.78 11.24 7.81
CA ASP A 78 3.36 11.46 6.47
C ASP A 78 2.27 11.45 5.39
N LEU A 79 1.39 10.46 5.40
CA LEU A 79 0.26 10.41 4.45
C LEU A 79 -0.74 11.54 4.71
N MET A 80 -1.05 11.84 5.97
CA MET A 80 -1.97 12.93 6.32
C MET A 80 -1.44 14.29 5.87
N ASN A 81 -0.15 14.56 6.05
CA ASN A 81 0.45 15.79 5.56
C ASN A 81 0.35 15.91 4.04
N ALA A 82 0.59 14.81 3.32
CA ALA A 82 0.43 14.80 1.88
C ALA A 82 -1.02 15.10 1.46
N CYS A 83 -1.99 14.47 2.10
CA CYS A 83 -3.41 14.70 1.84
C CYS A 83 -3.81 16.16 2.13
N GLN A 84 -3.34 16.72 3.24
CA GLN A 84 -3.63 18.11 3.60
C GLN A 84 -3.05 19.11 2.60
N LYS A 85 -1.80 18.91 2.20
CA LYS A 85 -1.17 19.75 1.17
C LYS A 85 -1.92 19.68 -0.14
N LEU A 86 -2.27 18.48 -0.57
CA LEU A 86 -3.03 18.27 -1.81
C LEU A 86 -4.38 18.98 -1.76
N SER A 87 -5.12 18.87 -0.66
CA SER A 87 -6.43 19.50 -0.50
C SER A 87 -6.36 21.04 -0.52
N LYS A 88 -5.21 21.61 -0.18
CA LYS A 88 -4.96 23.05 -0.22
C LYS A 88 -4.37 23.53 -1.54
N GLY A 89 -4.21 22.63 -2.51
CA GLY A 89 -3.61 22.97 -3.80
C GLY A 89 -2.10 23.23 -3.74
N LEU A 90 -1.43 22.78 -2.69
CA LEU A 90 0.00 22.95 -2.53
C LEU A 90 0.77 21.84 -3.25
N VAL A 91 1.98 22.15 -3.71
CA VAL A 91 2.88 21.16 -4.30
C VAL A 91 3.51 20.34 -3.19
N LEU A 92 3.50 19.00 -3.36
CA LEU A 92 4.12 18.10 -2.42
C LEU A 92 5.63 18.02 -2.65
N ASP A 93 6.38 17.83 -1.55
CA ASP A 93 7.83 17.60 -1.64
C ASP A 93 8.13 16.31 -2.40
N ARG A 94 9.24 16.31 -3.14
CA ARG A 94 9.72 15.12 -3.85
C ARG A 94 10.44 14.14 -2.92
N ASP A 95 10.91 14.61 -1.78
CA ASP A 95 11.62 13.80 -0.78
C ASP A 95 10.63 13.01 0.07
N GLN A 96 10.02 12.00 -0.53
CA GLN A 96 9.04 11.14 0.11
C GLN A 96 9.73 9.88 0.62
N ILE A 97 9.39 9.50 1.85
CA ILE A 97 10.03 8.35 2.50
C ILE A 97 9.30 7.08 2.10
N ALA A 98 10.04 6.13 1.54
CA ALA A 98 9.49 4.87 1.07
C ALA A 98 8.79 4.09 2.20
N SER A 99 7.75 3.38 1.85
CA SER A 99 7.09 2.44 2.74
C SER A 99 8.06 1.35 3.19
N LEU A 100 7.88 0.90 4.41
CA LEU A 100 8.61 -0.22 4.98
C LEU A 100 7.60 -1.22 5.54
N GLY A 101 7.67 -2.45 5.10
CA GLY A 101 6.75 -3.49 5.52
C GLY A 101 7.13 -4.84 4.97
N CYS A 102 6.23 -5.81 5.09
CA CYS A 102 6.45 -7.15 4.57
C CYS A 102 6.46 -7.14 3.04
N ASN A 103 7.34 -7.94 2.45
CA ASN A 103 7.36 -8.11 1.00
C ASN A 103 6.03 -8.67 0.50
N ILE A 104 5.61 -8.21 -0.68
CA ILE A 104 4.46 -8.80 -1.37
C ILE A 104 4.79 -10.25 -1.70
N LYS A 105 3.82 -11.13 -1.45
CA LYS A 105 3.95 -12.56 -1.74
C LYS A 105 3.61 -12.80 -3.20
N TRP A 106 4.61 -12.64 -4.07
CA TRP A 106 4.44 -12.77 -5.51
C TRP A 106 4.15 -14.21 -5.92
N LYS A 107 3.27 -14.38 -6.89
CA LYS A 107 3.14 -15.65 -7.58
C LYS A 107 4.39 -15.91 -8.40
N SER A 108 4.72 -17.19 -8.60
CA SER A 108 5.88 -17.57 -9.40
C SER A 108 5.79 -16.95 -10.81
N GLY A 109 6.85 -16.28 -11.21
CA GLY A 109 6.93 -15.57 -12.49
C GLY A 109 6.57 -14.08 -12.42
N ASN A 110 5.97 -13.61 -11.32
CA ASN A 110 5.61 -12.20 -11.13
C ASN A 110 6.64 -11.42 -10.33
N GLU A 111 7.67 -12.06 -9.82
CA GLU A 111 8.68 -11.42 -9.00
C GLU A 111 9.36 -10.28 -9.78
N PRO A 112 9.52 -9.09 -9.16
CA PRO A 112 10.19 -7.98 -9.82
C PRO A 112 11.67 -8.28 -10.07
N ASP A 113 12.25 -7.61 -11.07
CA ASP A 113 13.67 -7.71 -11.35
C ASP A 113 14.49 -7.37 -10.10
N GLY A 114 15.51 -8.19 -9.82
CA GLY A 114 16.34 -8.01 -8.63
C GLY A 114 15.75 -8.55 -7.33
N PHE A 115 14.60 -9.21 -7.39
CA PHE A 115 13.93 -9.76 -6.21
C PHE A 115 14.80 -10.75 -5.42
N PHE A 116 15.67 -11.47 -6.11
CA PHE A 116 16.54 -12.49 -5.52
C PHE A 116 17.95 -11.99 -5.14
N ILE A 117 18.18 -10.70 -5.19
CA ILE A 117 19.48 -10.12 -4.84
C ILE A 117 19.62 -9.96 -3.33
#